data_1914411999e428d21e58719957edf379
#
_entry.id   1914411999e428d21e58719957edf379
#
_cell.length_a   1.000
_cell.length_b   1.000
_cell.length_c   1.000
_cell.angle_alpha   90.00
_cell.angle_beta   90.00
_cell.angle_gamma   90.00
#
_symmetry.space_group_name_H-M   'P 1'
#
loop_
_entity.id
_entity.type
_entity.pdbx_description
1 polymer ?
#
loop_
_entity_poly.entity_id
_entity_poly.type
_entity_poly.pdbx_seq_one_letter_code
_entity_poly.pdbx_strand_id
1 'polypeptide(L)'
;MISLFEKLFRKKDAAPPFCSAVVPAAGSSRRMGGENKLLASLGGAPVIIRTLQALDQSDYICEIILAVREDDLLTMAEICKAYHISKSVKLVVGGEDRVASVMAALRECDERASFAAVHDGARPLVTKEVIDAAIERAFSCSAAAPAVPVKDTIKVAEGRIVRNTPDRATLFAVQTPQVFDIDLLRTALQSAADNHAVITDDCSAVERVGKEIYLTDGSYENIKITTPEDLILAEAIWNNRG
;
A
#
# COMPACT_ATOMS: atom_id res chain seq x y z
N MET A 1 33.01 20.11 -25.17
CA MET A 1 32.84 18.68 -24.78
C MET A 1 32.56 18.66 -23.30
N ILE A 2 31.33 18.53 -22.88
CA ILE A 2 30.93 18.41 -21.46
C ILE A 2 31.23 16.97 -21.06
N SER A 3 32.09 16.80 -20.04
CA SER A 3 32.58 15.52 -19.55
C SER A 3 31.45 14.57 -19.17
N LEU A 4 31.61 13.26 -19.44
CA LEU A 4 30.68 12.19 -19.02
C LEU A 4 30.45 12.21 -17.49
N PHE A 5 31.42 12.74 -16.74
CA PHE A 5 31.36 12.94 -15.28
C PHE A 5 30.33 14.02 -14.87
N GLU A 6 30.17 15.10 -15.62
CA GLU A 6 29.17 16.14 -15.32
C GLU A 6 27.73 15.69 -15.60
N LYS A 7 27.52 14.73 -16.53
CA LYS A 7 26.19 14.12 -16.77
C LYS A 7 25.75 13.20 -15.63
N LEU A 8 26.69 12.56 -14.92
CA LEU A 8 26.41 11.69 -13.78
C LEU A 8 26.06 12.48 -12.50
N PHE A 9 26.56 13.71 -12.36
CA PHE A 9 26.33 14.55 -11.18
C PHE A 9 25.15 15.54 -11.33
N ARG A 10 24.64 15.76 -12.53
CA ARG A 10 23.49 16.68 -12.77
C ARG A 10 22.13 16.15 -12.34
N LYS A 11 22.02 14.92 -11.80
CA LYS A 11 20.76 14.31 -11.35
C LYS A 11 20.43 14.57 -9.87
N LYS A 12 21.23 15.37 -9.15
CA LYS A 12 21.06 15.60 -7.71
C LYS A 12 20.18 16.80 -7.32
N ASP A 13 19.78 17.66 -8.27
CA ASP A 13 19.03 18.91 -7.99
C ASP A 13 17.60 18.93 -8.55
N ALA A 14 17.09 17.85 -9.13
CA ALA A 14 15.68 17.76 -9.47
C ALA A 14 14.90 17.41 -8.21
N ALA A 15 13.81 18.15 -7.92
CA ALA A 15 12.87 17.78 -6.88
C ALA A 15 12.44 16.31 -7.10
N PRO A 16 12.23 15.53 -6.01
CA PRO A 16 11.80 14.15 -6.13
C PRO A 16 10.49 14.08 -6.93
N PRO A 17 10.27 12.98 -7.70
CA PRO A 17 9.01 12.79 -8.42
C PRO A 17 7.82 12.89 -7.47
N PHE A 18 6.71 13.47 -7.96
CA PHE A 18 5.47 13.55 -7.19
C PHE A 18 4.88 12.15 -7.01
N CYS A 19 4.66 11.72 -5.77
CA CYS A 19 4.08 10.43 -5.43
C CYS A 19 2.73 10.64 -4.72
N SER A 20 1.67 10.03 -5.25
CA SER A 20 0.35 10.01 -4.62
C SER A 20 0.18 8.71 -3.84
N ALA A 21 -0.23 8.79 -2.58
CA ALA A 21 -0.65 7.62 -1.83
C ALA A 21 -2.09 7.25 -2.20
N VAL A 22 -2.32 6.00 -2.56
CA VAL A 22 -3.64 5.43 -2.86
C VAL A 22 -4.00 4.43 -1.77
N VAL A 23 -5.11 4.68 -1.06
CA VAL A 23 -5.53 3.88 0.09
C VAL A 23 -6.89 3.22 -0.21
N PRO A 24 -6.92 1.95 -0.68
CA PRO A 24 -8.17 1.22 -0.83
C PRO A 24 -8.76 0.87 0.55
N ALA A 25 -9.93 1.40 0.84
CA ALA A 25 -10.65 1.29 2.10
C ALA A 25 -12.12 0.85 1.94
N ALA A 26 -12.54 0.43 0.73
CA ALA A 26 -13.91 0.03 0.42
C ALA A 26 -14.25 -1.43 0.83
N GLY A 27 -13.33 -2.17 1.44
CA GLY A 27 -13.52 -3.59 1.79
C GLY A 27 -14.58 -3.80 2.88
N SER A 28 -15.37 -4.90 2.74
CA SER A 28 -16.56 -5.20 3.55
C SER A 28 -16.32 -5.68 4.98
N SER A 29 -15.07 -5.76 5.47
CA SER A 29 -14.69 -6.20 6.85
C SER A 29 -15.39 -7.48 7.37
N ARG A 30 -15.81 -8.41 6.49
CA ARG A 30 -16.61 -9.61 6.84
C ARG A 30 -16.00 -10.45 7.97
N ARG A 31 -14.66 -10.51 8.07
CA ARG A 31 -13.92 -11.29 9.07
C ARG A 31 -13.89 -10.67 10.47
N MET A 32 -14.37 -9.43 10.63
CA MET A 32 -14.47 -8.69 11.89
C MET A 32 -15.90 -8.74 12.49
N GLY A 33 -16.71 -9.74 12.15
CA GLY A 33 -18.08 -9.85 12.68
C GLY A 33 -19.05 -8.76 12.22
N GLY A 34 -18.72 -8.03 11.13
CA GLY A 34 -19.56 -6.95 10.59
C GLY A 34 -19.15 -5.55 11.04
N GLU A 35 -18.29 -5.41 12.06
CA GLU A 35 -17.72 -4.10 12.43
C GLU A 35 -16.69 -3.63 11.40
N ASN A 36 -16.72 -2.33 11.10
CA ASN A 36 -15.75 -1.73 10.19
C ASN A 36 -14.38 -1.62 10.90
N LYS A 37 -13.47 -2.57 10.61
CA LYS A 37 -12.12 -2.63 11.18
C LYS A 37 -11.31 -1.33 11.03
N LEU A 38 -11.62 -0.50 10.04
CA LEU A 38 -10.93 0.77 9.80
C LEU A 38 -11.34 1.82 10.84
N LEU A 39 -12.49 1.64 11.47
CA LEU A 39 -13.01 2.49 12.54
C LEU A 39 -12.64 1.98 13.93
N ALA A 40 -12.11 0.76 14.06
CA ALA A 40 -11.65 0.24 15.34
C ALA A 40 -10.57 1.15 15.93
N SER A 41 -10.58 1.30 17.26
CA SER A 41 -9.60 2.14 17.97
C SER A 41 -8.23 1.45 18.02
N LEU A 42 -7.17 2.20 17.74
CA LEU A 42 -5.77 1.81 17.96
C LEU A 42 -5.04 3.00 18.58
N GLY A 43 -4.56 2.85 19.81
CA GLY A 43 -3.89 3.94 20.52
C GLY A 43 -4.74 5.21 20.60
N GLY A 44 -6.07 5.08 20.80
CA GLY A 44 -7.00 6.21 20.96
C GLY A 44 -7.45 6.91 19.67
N ALA A 45 -7.09 6.37 18.47
CA ALA A 45 -7.60 6.88 17.19
C ALA A 45 -8.04 5.72 16.27
N PRO A 46 -8.93 5.96 15.29
CA PRO A 46 -9.30 4.94 14.32
C PRO A 46 -8.09 4.38 13.55
N VAL A 47 -8.10 3.06 13.25
CA VAL A 47 -7.06 2.38 12.47
C VAL A 47 -6.75 3.13 11.18
N ILE A 48 -7.80 3.58 10.44
CA ILE A 48 -7.59 4.33 9.20
C ILE A 48 -6.81 5.62 9.43
N ILE A 49 -7.10 6.35 10.50
CA ILE A 49 -6.39 7.59 10.84
C ILE A 49 -4.92 7.31 11.13
N ARG A 50 -4.61 6.24 11.87
CA ARG A 50 -3.22 5.84 12.10
C ARG A 50 -2.49 5.53 10.81
N THR A 51 -3.18 4.86 9.86
CA THR A 51 -2.64 4.60 8.52
C THR A 51 -2.36 5.90 7.76
N LEU A 52 -3.32 6.85 7.75
CA LEU A 52 -3.14 8.12 7.06
C LEU A 52 -2.03 8.97 7.72
N GLN A 53 -1.94 8.97 9.05
CA GLN A 53 -0.86 9.65 9.80
C GLN A 53 0.51 9.05 9.49
N ALA A 54 0.63 7.72 9.32
CA ALA A 54 1.88 7.09 8.93
C ALA A 54 2.31 7.53 7.50
N LEU A 55 1.37 7.58 6.55
CA LEU A 55 1.63 8.08 5.19
C LEU A 55 1.97 9.57 5.17
N ASP A 56 1.36 10.35 6.05
CA ASP A 56 1.61 11.79 6.21
C ASP A 56 3.06 12.12 6.58
N GLN A 57 3.75 11.20 7.27
CA GLN A 57 5.15 11.37 7.70
C GLN A 57 6.17 11.23 6.56
N SER A 58 5.82 10.60 5.42
CA SER A 58 6.74 10.41 4.31
C SER A 58 7.09 11.74 3.63
N ASP A 59 8.37 11.95 3.32
CA ASP A 59 8.83 13.14 2.60
C ASP A 59 8.50 13.09 1.10
N TYR A 60 8.18 11.91 0.57
CA TYR A 60 7.91 11.69 -0.87
C TYR A 60 6.44 11.71 -1.23
N ILE A 61 5.54 11.40 -0.28
CA ILE A 61 4.10 11.46 -0.52
C ILE A 61 3.63 12.90 -0.50
N CYS A 62 2.93 13.33 -1.57
CA CYS A 62 2.46 14.70 -1.72
C CYS A 62 0.97 14.85 -1.45
N GLU A 63 0.19 13.79 -1.64
CA GLU A 63 -1.24 13.74 -1.38
C GLU A 63 -1.68 12.31 -1.04
N ILE A 64 -2.87 12.16 -0.48
CA ILE A 64 -3.47 10.86 -0.14
C ILE A 64 -4.86 10.79 -0.78
N ILE A 65 -5.13 9.72 -1.54
CA ILE A 65 -6.43 9.43 -2.11
C ILE A 65 -7.02 8.21 -1.39
N LEU A 66 -8.11 8.41 -0.65
CA LEU A 66 -8.77 7.38 0.14
C LEU A 66 -10.03 6.89 -0.58
N ALA A 67 -10.01 5.66 -1.11
CA ALA A 67 -11.14 5.03 -1.77
C ALA A 67 -12.00 4.29 -0.75
N VAL A 68 -13.22 4.78 -0.50
CA VAL A 68 -14.16 4.27 0.51
C VAL A 68 -15.45 3.78 -0.13
N ARG A 69 -16.26 3.05 0.62
CA ARG A 69 -17.62 2.74 0.17
C ARG A 69 -18.47 4.02 0.14
N GLU A 70 -19.42 4.07 -0.74
CA GLU A 70 -20.35 5.21 -0.85
C GLU A 70 -21.03 5.51 0.50
N ASP A 71 -21.54 4.47 1.18
CA ASP A 71 -22.17 4.59 2.49
C ASP A 71 -21.24 5.13 3.59
N ASP A 72 -19.94 4.93 3.47
CA ASP A 72 -18.94 5.38 4.46
C ASP A 72 -18.39 6.77 4.17
N LEU A 73 -18.73 7.39 3.01
CA LEU A 73 -18.08 8.62 2.54
C LEU A 73 -18.18 9.78 3.52
N LEU A 74 -19.38 10.04 4.03
CA LEU A 74 -19.62 11.13 4.99
C LEU A 74 -18.91 10.87 6.31
N THR A 75 -19.04 9.66 6.86
CA THR A 75 -18.38 9.27 8.10
C THR A 75 -16.86 9.41 8.00
N MET A 76 -16.26 8.94 6.89
CA MET A 76 -14.82 9.07 6.68
C MET A 76 -14.38 10.52 6.50
N ALA A 77 -15.20 11.37 5.85
CA ALA A 77 -14.90 12.79 5.72
C ALA A 77 -14.89 13.50 7.09
N GLU A 78 -15.87 13.19 7.97
CA GLU A 78 -15.92 13.74 9.31
C GLU A 78 -14.73 13.29 10.16
N ILE A 79 -14.38 12.00 10.10
CA ILE A 79 -13.24 11.44 10.82
C ILE A 79 -11.94 12.07 10.32
N CYS A 80 -11.71 12.18 9.02
CA CYS A 80 -10.49 12.80 8.48
C CYS A 80 -10.36 14.29 8.90
N LYS A 81 -11.49 15.00 9.04
CA LYS A 81 -11.49 16.39 9.55
C LYS A 81 -11.18 16.50 11.04
N ALA A 82 -11.53 15.47 11.84
CA ALA A 82 -11.34 15.49 13.29
C ALA A 82 -9.87 15.27 13.71
N TYR A 83 -9.03 14.77 12.80
CA TYR A 83 -7.63 14.47 13.08
C TYR A 83 -6.70 15.28 12.19
N HIS A 84 -5.53 15.65 12.74
CA HIS A 84 -4.53 16.39 11.98
C HIS A 84 -3.79 15.46 10.99
N ILE A 85 -3.90 15.77 9.70
CA ILE A 85 -3.14 15.21 8.58
C ILE A 85 -2.68 16.41 7.75
N SER A 86 -1.38 16.58 7.54
CA SER A 86 -0.81 17.77 6.91
C SER A 86 -1.01 17.77 5.40
N LYS A 87 -1.00 16.58 4.80
CA LYS A 87 -1.20 16.41 3.36
C LYS A 87 -2.68 16.48 2.97
N SER A 88 -2.94 16.87 1.74
CA SER A 88 -4.29 16.82 1.19
C SER A 88 -4.82 15.39 1.17
N VAL A 89 -6.01 15.17 1.76
CA VAL A 89 -6.74 13.90 1.71
C VAL A 89 -7.96 14.07 0.81
N LYS A 90 -7.99 13.36 -0.32
CA LYS A 90 -9.15 13.28 -1.21
C LYS A 90 -9.90 11.98 -0.95
N LEU A 91 -11.23 12.05 -0.78
CA LEU A 91 -12.07 10.88 -0.66
C LEU A 91 -12.74 10.60 -2.00
N VAL A 92 -12.73 9.33 -2.40
CA VAL A 92 -13.39 8.87 -3.62
C VAL A 92 -14.23 7.64 -3.34
N VAL A 93 -15.29 7.44 -4.11
CA VAL A 93 -16.08 6.21 -4.03
C VAL A 93 -15.27 5.09 -4.69
N GLY A 94 -14.96 4.03 -3.92
CA GLY A 94 -14.29 2.83 -4.41
C GLY A 94 -15.23 1.97 -5.25
N GLY A 95 -14.66 1.00 -5.97
CA GLY A 95 -15.42 0.05 -6.76
C GLY A 95 -15.78 -1.23 -6.01
N GLU A 96 -16.36 -2.19 -6.74
CA GLU A 96 -16.84 -3.48 -6.21
C GLU A 96 -15.71 -4.36 -5.66
N ASP A 97 -14.51 -4.21 -6.20
CA ASP A 97 -13.31 -4.95 -5.79
C ASP A 97 -12.10 -4.03 -5.55
N ARG A 98 -10.95 -4.65 -5.23
CA ARG A 98 -9.70 -3.95 -4.99
C ARG A 98 -9.21 -3.22 -6.25
N VAL A 99 -9.25 -3.86 -7.42
CA VAL A 99 -8.78 -3.30 -8.69
C VAL A 99 -9.59 -2.06 -9.04
N ALA A 100 -10.91 -2.17 -9.01
CA ALA A 100 -11.82 -1.05 -9.29
C ALA A 100 -11.62 0.12 -8.31
N SER A 101 -11.40 -0.18 -7.02
CA SER A 101 -11.14 0.84 -5.99
C SER A 101 -9.82 1.56 -6.21
N VAL A 102 -8.73 0.84 -6.53
CA VAL A 102 -7.43 1.45 -6.85
C VAL A 102 -7.52 2.27 -8.12
N MET A 103 -8.18 1.76 -9.17
CA MET A 103 -8.38 2.50 -10.42
C MET A 103 -9.22 3.78 -10.22
N ALA A 104 -10.25 3.74 -9.38
CA ALA A 104 -11.03 4.94 -9.04
C ALA A 104 -10.13 6.00 -8.37
N ALA A 105 -9.31 5.60 -7.41
CA ALA A 105 -8.37 6.50 -6.73
C ALA A 105 -7.29 7.05 -7.67
N LEU A 106 -6.74 6.23 -8.58
CA LEU A 106 -5.74 6.67 -9.56
C LEU A 106 -6.24 7.75 -10.53
N ARG A 107 -7.55 7.83 -10.78
CA ARG A 107 -8.14 8.89 -11.62
C ARG A 107 -8.14 10.25 -10.94
N GLU A 108 -8.12 10.27 -9.61
CA GLU A 108 -8.15 11.48 -8.78
C GLU A 108 -6.75 11.93 -8.33
N CYS A 109 -5.70 11.19 -8.70
CA CYS A 109 -4.32 11.63 -8.47
C CYS A 109 -4.04 12.93 -9.21
N ASP A 110 -3.22 13.78 -8.59
CA ASP A 110 -2.72 15.02 -9.20
C ASP A 110 -2.04 14.70 -10.55
N GLU A 111 -2.24 15.55 -11.56
CA GLU A 111 -1.66 15.37 -12.89
C GLU A 111 -0.11 15.34 -12.87
N ARG A 112 0.51 15.90 -11.85
CA ARG A 112 1.96 15.86 -11.64
C ARG A 112 2.44 14.52 -11.08
N ALA A 113 1.55 13.65 -10.61
CA ALA A 113 1.93 12.38 -10.00
C ALA A 113 2.57 11.46 -11.04
N SER A 114 3.83 11.15 -10.81
CA SER A 114 4.59 10.19 -11.62
C SER A 114 4.58 8.79 -10.99
N PHE A 115 4.32 8.71 -9.68
CA PHE A 115 4.27 7.46 -8.93
C PHE A 115 3.03 7.36 -8.07
N ALA A 116 2.57 6.12 -7.85
CA ALA A 116 1.50 5.79 -6.93
C ALA A 116 2.00 4.78 -5.88
N ALA A 117 1.80 5.11 -4.60
CA ALA A 117 2.06 4.22 -3.47
C ALA A 117 0.72 3.65 -2.97
N VAL A 118 0.41 2.42 -3.36
CA VAL A 118 -0.84 1.76 -2.96
C VAL A 118 -0.65 1.11 -1.60
N HIS A 119 -1.40 1.58 -0.60
CA HIS A 119 -1.25 1.13 0.78
C HIS A 119 -2.57 0.67 1.38
N ASP A 120 -2.57 -0.51 2.02
CA ASP A 120 -3.77 -1.03 2.69
C ASP A 120 -4.20 -0.13 3.85
N GLY A 121 -5.46 0.35 3.85
CA GLY A 121 -6.01 1.17 4.93
C GLY A 121 -6.00 0.51 6.32
N ALA A 122 -5.78 -0.80 6.37
CA ALA A 122 -5.70 -1.60 7.59
C ALA A 122 -4.26 -1.97 8.01
N ARG A 123 -3.23 -1.22 7.56
CA ARG A 123 -1.83 -1.36 8.02
C ARG A 123 -1.34 -0.09 8.71
N PRO A 124 -1.84 0.20 9.91
CA PRO A 124 -1.57 1.46 10.62
C PRO A 124 -0.15 1.57 11.19
N LEU A 125 0.61 0.46 11.20
CA LEU A 125 1.92 0.37 11.86
C LEU A 125 3.10 0.44 10.88
N VAL A 126 2.86 0.79 9.62
CA VAL A 126 3.95 1.07 8.67
C VAL A 126 4.77 2.27 9.15
N THR A 127 6.09 2.19 9.06
CA THR A 127 6.96 3.31 9.44
C THR A 127 7.36 4.15 8.23
N LYS A 128 7.79 5.38 8.49
CA LYS A 128 8.31 6.30 7.46
C LYS A 128 9.44 5.65 6.66
N GLU A 129 10.36 4.96 7.33
CA GLU A 129 11.51 4.32 6.69
C GLU A 129 11.10 3.24 5.68
N VAL A 130 10.09 2.43 6.03
CA VAL A 130 9.54 1.39 5.11
C VAL A 130 8.86 2.04 3.91
N ILE A 131 8.10 3.12 4.14
CA ILE A 131 7.40 3.86 3.07
C ILE A 131 8.43 4.48 2.12
N ASP A 132 9.37 5.25 2.66
CA ASP A 132 10.34 6.03 1.88
C ASP A 132 11.28 5.09 1.10
N ALA A 133 11.76 3.99 1.71
CA ALA A 133 12.60 3.01 1.02
C ALA A 133 11.90 2.37 -0.19
N ALA A 134 10.60 2.06 -0.09
CA ALA A 134 9.83 1.52 -1.21
C ALA A 134 9.67 2.56 -2.33
N ILE A 135 9.39 3.83 -1.98
CA ILE A 135 9.23 4.91 -2.95
C ILE A 135 10.57 5.21 -3.66
N GLU A 136 11.67 5.38 -2.91
CA GLU A 136 13.00 5.61 -3.49
C GLU A 136 13.42 4.47 -4.43
N ARG A 137 13.13 3.23 -4.05
CA ARG A 137 13.41 2.08 -4.91
C ARG A 137 12.60 2.15 -6.19
N ALA A 138 11.30 2.43 -6.11
CA ALA A 138 10.43 2.54 -7.28
C ALA A 138 10.87 3.65 -8.23
N PHE A 139 11.39 4.78 -7.75
CA PHE A 139 11.95 5.84 -8.59
C PHE A 139 13.08 5.36 -9.52
N SER A 140 13.78 4.31 -9.13
CA SER A 140 14.88 3.74 -9.92
C SER A 140 14.47 2.56 -10.81
N CYS A 141 13.41 1.83 -10.47
CA CYS A 141 13.04 0.58 -11.15
C CYS A 141 11.57 0.50 -11.58
N SER A 142 10.77 1.55 -11.33
CA SER A 142 9.35 1.70 -11.68
C SER A 142 8.38 0.83 -10.88
N ALA A 143 8.84 -0.16 -10.11
CA ALA A 143 7.98 -1.04 -9.32
C ALA A 143 8.73 -1.62 -8.11
N ALA A 144 8.25 -1.35 -6.89
CA ALA A 144 8.86 -1.86 -5.67
C ALA A 144 7.80 -2.10 -4.57
N ALA A 145 8.10 -3.03 -3.67
CA ALA A 145 7.25 -3.32 -2.51
C ALA A 145 8.09 -3.77 -1.31
N PRO A 146 7.73 -3.39 -0.07
CA PRO A 146 8.35 -3.93 1.12
C PRO A 146 7.94 -5.37 1.33
N ALA A 147 8.87 -6.19 1.81
CA ALA A 147 8.61 -7.58 2.12
C ALA A 147 9.47 -8.06 3.29
N VAL A 148 9.01 -9.10 3.97
CA VAL A 148 9.78 -9.77 5.02
C VAL A 148 9.98 -11.25 4.66
N PRO A 149 11.14 -11.87 4.98
CA PRO A 149 11.32 -13.30 4.81
C PRO A 149 10.26 -14.09 5.58
N VAL A 150 9.76 -15.17 4.98
CA VAL A 150 8.80 -16.05 5.66
C VAL A 150 9.48 -16.82 6.79
N LYS A 151 8.90 -16.80 8.01
CA LYS A 151 9.43 -17.50 9.19
C LYS A 151 9.02 -18.97 9.23
N ASP A 152 7.77 -19.26 8.87
CA ASP A 152 7.20 -20.60 8.94
C ASP A 152 7.57 -21.46 7.74
N THR A 153 7.48 -22.79 7.90
CA THR A 153 7.62 -23.71 6.78
C THR A 153 6.33 -23.71 5.96
N ILE A 154 6.41 -23.23 4.72
CA ILE A 154 5.26 -23.19 3.81
C ILE A 154 5.11 -24.54 3.09
N LYS A 155 3.87 -25.00 2.97
CA LYS A 155 3.50 -26.20 2.22
C LYS A 155 2.58 -25.81 1.07
N VAL A 156 2.89 -26.28 -0.14
CA VAL A 156 1.93 -26.29 -1.23
C VAL A 156 1.07 -27.55 -1.07
N ALA A 157 -0.25 -27.38 -1.02
CA ALA A 157 -1.18 -28.49 -0.80
C ALA A 157 -2.33 -28.46 -1.80
N GLU A 158 -2.83 -29.63 -2.13
CA GLU A 158 -4.08 -29.85 -2.87
C GLU A 158 -5.09 -30.43 -1.90
N GLY A 159 -6.13 -29.68 -1.60
CA GLY A 159 -6.99 -29.95 -0.46
C GLY A 159 -6.17 -29.93 0.85
N ARG A 160 -6.09 -31.09 1.53
CA ARG A 160 -5.29 -31.26 2.76
C ARG A 160 -4.04 -32.11 2.56
N ILE A 161 -3.69 -32.48 1.32
CA ILE A 161 -2.54 -33.31 1.00
C ILE A 161 -1.38 -32.41 0.56
N VAL A 162 -0.28 -32.48 1.30
CA VAL A 162 0.95 -31.75 0.94
C VAL A 162 1.52 -32.29 -0.36
N ARG A 163 1.79 -31.40 -1.32
CA ARG A 163 2.41 -31.72 -2.61
C ARG A 163 3.88 -31.34 -2.67
N ASN A 164 4.21 -30.20 -2.08
CA ASN A 164 5.56 -29.66 -2.14
C ASN A 164 5.87 -28.78 -0.93
N THR A 165 7.16 -28.62 -0.63
CA THR A 165 7.67 -27.69 0.37
C THR A 165 8.66 -26.77 -0.36
N PRO A 166 8.28 -25.53 -0.70
CA PRO A 166 9.19 -24.56 -1.31
C PRO A 166 10.40 -24.27 -0.42
N ASP A 167 11.51 -23.88 -1.04
CA ASP A 167 12.65 -23.39 -0.29
C ASP A 167 12.29 -22.05 0.39
N ARG A 168 12.28 -22.05 1.72
CA ARG A 168 11.93 -20.88 2.52
C ARG A 168 12.86 -19.69 2.24
N ALA A 169 14.11 -19.91 1.85
CA ALA A 169 15.06 -18.85 1.55
C ALA A 169 14.62 -17.98 0.36
N THR A 170 13.73 -18.49 -0.49
CA THR A 170 13.18 -17.77 -1.65
C THR A 170 11.78 -17.18 -1.40
N LEU A 171 11.23 -17.34 -0.19
CA LEU A 171 9.86 -16.91 0.11
C LEU A 171 9.82 -15.63 0.94
N PHE A 172 9.05 -14.67 0.45
CA PHE A 172 8.82 -13.40 1.12
C PHE A 172 7.32 -13.15 1.28
N ALA A 173 6.95 -12.60 2.44
CA ALA A 173 5.61 -12.07 2.68
C ALA A 173 5.60 -10.58 2.27
N VAL A 174 4.97 -10.29 1.13
CA VAL A 174 4.90 -8.94 0.57
C VAL A 174 3.91 -8.09 1.37
N GLN A 175 4.28 -6.85 1.59
CA GLN A 175 3.51 -5.87 2.35
C GLN A 175 3.10 -4.69 1.45
N THR A 176 2.59 -3.63 2.07
CA THR A 176 2.35 -2.33 1.42
C THR A 176 3.05 -1.22 2.22
N PRO A 177 3.39 -0.07 1.59
CA PRO A 177 2.93 0.38 0.26
C PRO A 177 3.59 -0.38 -0.90
N GLN A 178 2.81 -0.75 -1.91
CA GLN A 178 3.32 -1.20 -3.19
C GLN A 178 3.41 0.01 -4.10
N VAL A 179 4.60 0.32 -4.59
CA VAL A 179 4.89 1.58 -5.27
C VAL A 179 5.22 1.33 -6.73
N PHE A 180 4.58 2.09 -7.60
CA PHE A 180 4.72 1.92 -9.05
C PHE A 180 4.79 3.27 -9.76
N ASP A 181 5.46 3.29 -10.92
CA ASP A 181 5.16 4.27 -11.95
C ASP A 181 3.64 4.26 -12.23
N ILE A 182 3.02 5.44 -12.26
CA ILE A 182 1.56 5.54 -12.26
C ILE A 182 0.93 5.03 -13.55
N ASP A 183 1.59 5.22 -14.69
CA ASP A 183 1.09 4.76 -15.99
C ASP A 183 1.28 3.26 -16.17
N LEU A 184 2.38 2.71 -15.64
CA LEU A 184 2.58 1.27 -15.56
C LEU A 184 1.46 0.61 -14.75
N LEU A 185 1.14 1.15 -13.56
CA LEU A 185 0.07 0.60 -12.71
C LEU A 185 -1.29 0.70 -13.38
N ARG A 186 -1.63 1.85 -13.96
CA ARG A 186 -2.89 2.03 -14.72
C ARG A 186 -3.03 1.00 -15.84
N THR A 187 -1.97 0.80 -16.62
CA THR A 187 -1.94 -0.16 -17.73
C THR A 187 -2.11 -1.59 -17.21
N ALA A 188 -1.41 -1.96 -16.14
CA ALA A 188 -1.47 -3.29 -15.57
C ALA A 188 -2.86 -3.63 -15.01
N LEU A 189 -3.46 -2.71 -14.24
CA LEU A 189 -4.80 -2.88 -13.68
C LEU A 189 -5.88 -2.92 -14.76
N GLN A 190 -5.78 -2.06 -15.79
CA GLN A 190 -6.70 -2.08 -16.92
C GLN A 190 -6.61 -3.42 -17.67
N SER A 191 -5.40 -3.90 -17.97
CA SER A 191 -5.19 -5.22 -18.61
C SER A 191 -5.75 -6.36 -17.76
N ALA A 192 -5.60 -6.29 -16.43
CA ALA A 192 -6.16 -7.28 -15.52
C ALA A 192 -7.69 -7.29 -15.55
N ALA A 193 -8.32 -6.10 -15.56
CA ALA A 193 -9.77 -5.95 -15.65
C ALA A 193 -10.33 -6.48 -16.97
N ASP A 194 -9.72 -6.10 -18.10
CA ASP A 194 -10.14 -6.51 -19.45
C ASP A 194 -10.07 -8.03 -19.66
N ASN A 195 -9.09 -8.67 -19.00
CA ASN A 195 -8.88 -10.13 -19.10
C ASN A 195 -9.56 -10.91 -17.96
N HIS A 196 -10.34 -10.27 -17.10
CA HIS A 196 -10.98 -10.89 -15.91
C HIS A 196 -9.97 -11.69 -15.06
N ALA A 197 -8.74 -11.15 -14.92
CA ALA A 197 -7.67 -11.85 -14.25
C ALA A 197 -7.86 -11.84 -12.73
N VAL A 198 -7.59 -12.98 -12.09
CA VAL A 198 -7.55 -13.04 -10.62
C VAL A 198 -6.28 -12.33 -10.15
N ILE A 199 -6.46 -11.22 -9.44
CA ILE A 199 -5.40 -10.39 -8.88
C ILE A 199 -5.43 -10.51 -7.36
N THR A 200 -4.30 -10.86 -6.76
CA THR A 200 -4.15 -10.98 -5.30
C THR A 200 -3.74 -9.66 -4.66
N ASP A 201 -2.87 -8.90 -5.35
CA ASP A 201 -2.38 -7.58 -4.98
C ASP A 201 -1.97 -6.78 -6.24
N ASP A 202 -1.53 -5.54 -6.06
CA ASP A 202 -1.17 -4.67 -7.20
C ASP A 202 0.14 -5.13 -7.87
N CYS A 203 1.06 -5.75 -7.12
CA CYS A 203 2.26 -6.39 -7.69
C CYS A 203 1.89 -7.46 -8.70
N SER A 204 0.93 -8.34 -8.37
CA SER A 204 0.52 -9.42 -9.27
C SER A 204 -0.10 -8.93 -10.59
N ALA A 205 -0.72 -7.74 -10.59
CA ALA A 205 -1.17 -7.11 -11.83
C ALA A 205 0.01 -6.65 -12.70
N VAL A 206 1.03 -6.04 -12.07
CA VAL A 206 2.22 -5.52 -12.75
C VAL A 206 3.12 -6.66 -13.26
N GLU A 207 3.26 -7.75 -12.52
CA GLU A 207 3.95 -8.98 -12.95
C GLU A 207 3.33 -9.56 -14.24
N ARG A 208 2.00 -9.53 -14.36
CA ARG A 208 1.29 -10.05 -15.55
C ARG A 208 1.60 -9.30 -16.83
N VAL A 209 1.99 -8.03 -16.75
CA VAL A 209 2.46 -7.26 -17.92
C VAL A 209 3.98 -7.37 -18.13
N GLY A 210 4.63 -8.31 -17.43
CA GLY A 210 6.04 -8.65 -17.60
C GLY A 210 7.03 -7.71 -16.93
N LYS A 211 6.58 -6.89 -15.96
CA LYS A 211 7.47 -6.00 -15.22
C LYS A 211 7.93 -6.67 -13.92
N GLU A 212 9.22 -6.58 -13.65
CA GLU A 212 9.81 -7.07 -12.40
C GLU A 212 9.44 -6.16 -11.22
N ILE A 213 9.17 -6.78 -10.06
CA ILE A 213 8.94 -6.10 -8.78
C ILE A 213 10.19 -6.22 -7.92
N TYR A 214 10.72 -5.09 -7.47
CA TYR A 214 11.86 -5.07 -6.57
C TYR A 214 11.40 -5.04 -5.11
N LEU A 215 11.91 -5.98 -4.31
CA LEU A 215 11.62 -6.02 -2.88
C LEU A 215 12.53 -5.07 -2.12
N THR A 216 11.96 -4.38 -1.13
CA THR A 216 12.67 -3.61 -0.11
C THR A 216 12.43 -4.24 1.26
N ASP A 217 13.23 -3.85 2.25
CA ASP A 217 13.04 -4.35 3.61
C ASP A 217 11.71 -3.86 4.19
N GLY A 218 10.87 -4.81 4.56
CA GLY A 218 9.65 -4.58 5.30
C GLY A 218 9.85 -4.70 6.81
N SER A 219 8.77 -4.64 7.58
CA SER A 219 8.79 -4.85 9.02
C SER A 219 7.76 -5.90 9.44
N TYR A 220 8.14 -6.82 10.32
CA TYR A 220 7.18 -7.75 10.92
C TYR A 220 6.10 -7.06 11.76
N GLU A 221 6.34 -5.82 12.17
CA GLU A 221 5.36 -4.99 12.86
C GLU A 221 4.36 -4.33 11.89
N ASN A 222 4.66 -4.26 10.58
CA ASN A 222 3.74 -3.72 9.56
C ASN A 222 2.64 -4.74 9.24
N ILE A 223 1.92 -5.17 10.28
CA ILE A 223 0.84 -6.15 10.16
C ILE A 223 -0.39 -5.55 9.49
N LYS A 224 -1.18 -6.40 8.83
CA LYS A 224 -2.49 -6.05 8.30
C LYS A 224 -3.58 -6.50 9.27
N ILE A 225 -4.34 -5.58 9.82
CA ILE A 225 -5.47 -5.89 10.69
C ILE A 225 -6.58 -6.52 9.84
N THR A 226 -6.82 -7.82 10.08
CA THR A 226 -7.81 -8.61 9.35
C THR A 226 -8.79 -9.34 10.28
N THR A 227 -8.38 -9.61 11.50
CA THR A 227 -9.13 -10.28 12.55
C THR A 227 -9.08 -9.48 13.86
N PRO A 228 -9.94 -9.78 14.86
CA PRO A 228 -9.87 -9.16 16.17
C PRO A 228 -8.51 -9.39 16.87
N GLU A 229 -7.90 -10.56 16.69
CA GLU A 229 -6.59 -10.88 17.27
C GLU A 229 -5.48 -9.98 16.71
N ASP A 230 -5.56 -9.63 15.42
CA ASP A 230 -4.61 -8.69 14.81
C ASP A 230 -4.70 -7.29 15.46
N LEU A 231 -5.90 -6.87 15.91
CA LEU A 231 -6.06 -5.59 16.60
C LEU A 231 -5.39 -5.63 17.98
N ILE A 232 -5.52 -6.73 18.72
CA ILE A 232 -4.82 -6.91 20.01
C ILE A 232 -3.31 -6.86 19.82
N LEU A 233 -2.81 -7.53 18.77
CA LEU A 233 -1.38 -7.49 18.44
C LEU A 233 -0.94 -6.07 18.03
N ALA A 234 -1.76 -5.38 17.24
CA ALA A 234 -1.48 -3.99 16.85
C ALA A 234 -1.39 -3.05 18.05
N GLU A 235 -2.30 -3.19 19.04
CA GLU A 235 -2.27 -2.42 20.29
C GLU A 235 -0.98 -2.71 21.09
N ALA A 236 -0.56 -3.98 21.19
CA ALA A 236 0.68 -4.33 21.87
C ALA A 236 1.91 -3.70 21.19
N ILE A 237 1.98 -3.75 19.85
CA ILE A 237 3.07 -3.12 19.09
C ILE A 237 3.03 -1.59 19.26
N TRP A 238 1.83 -0.98 19.17
CA TRP A 238 1.66 0.46 19.35
C TRP A 238 2.18 0.94 20.69
N ASN A 239 1.77 0.27 21.78
CA ASN A 239 2.18 0.62 23.15
C ASN A 239 3.68 0.43 23.40
N ASN A 240 4.35 -0.47 22.67
CA ASN A 240 5.80 -0.66 22.76
C ASN A 240 6.61 0.38 21.99
N ARG A 241 5.99 1.14 21.08
CA ARG A 241 6.65 2.22 20.31
C ARG A 241 6.58 3.59 20.98
N GLY A 242 5.65 3.78 21.88
CA GLY A 242 5.42 5.01 22.68
C GLY A 242 5.93 4.85 24.05
#